data_792a13b4808d774c74c1ea813a953b09
#
_entry.id   792a13b4808d774c74c1ea813a953b09
#
_cell.length_a   1.000
_cell.length_b   1.000
_cell.length_c   1.000
_cell.angle_alpha   90.00
_cell.angle_beta   90.00
_cell.angle_gamma   90.00
#
_symmetry.space_group_name_H-M   'P 1'
#
loop_
_entity.id
_entity.type
_entity.pdbx_description
1 polymer ?
#
loop_
_entity_poly.entity_id
_entity_poly.type
_entity_poly.pdbx_seq_one_letter_code
_entity_poly.pdbx_strand_id
1 'polypeptide(L)'
;FKLQTDADETFYAKVVVITAGGGSFQPKRPPVPEIEQYENKSVFYAVRKIEAFRDQDVVIVGGGDSALDWTLALESVARTLTLVHRRDAFKAAPASVNKMKELVAEGKVNFQLGQIAKLDGEDGQINHVHLTTDAGDLSIPATRLLPFFGLTMKLGPVADWGLELNDNTIVVDTEKFETSVPGIFAIGDIN
;
A
#
# COMPACT_ATOMS: atom_id res chain seq x y z
N PHE A 1 19.05 -22.91 -19.31
CA PHE A 1 19.10 -21.51 -18.91
C PHE A 1 20.34 -21.26 -18.06
N LYS A 2 20.93 -20.08 -18.22
CA LYS A 2 21.96 -19.57 -17.33
C LYS A 2 21.36 -18.39 -16.57
N LEU A 3 21.31 -18.49 -15.27
CA LEU A 3 20.82 -17.45 -14.36
C LEU A 3 22.02 -16.88 -13.58
N GLN A 4 22.11 -15.57 -13.52
CA GLN A 4 23.13 -14.86 -12.76
C GLN A 4 22.46 -13.95 -11.73
N THR A 5 22.92 -13.98 -10.49
CA THR A 5 22.45 -13.10 -9.41
C THR A 5 23.24 -11.80 -9.38
N ASP A 6 22.75 -10.85 -8.63
CA ASP A 6 23.45 -9.59 -8.30
C ASP A 6 24.71 -9.78 -7.44
N ALA A 7 24.83 -10.96 -6.80
CA ALA A 7 26.04 -11.39 -6.09
C ALA A 7 27.06 -12.14 -7.00
N ASP A 8 26.91 -12.06 -8.34
CA ASP A 8 27.74 -12.74 -9.35
C ASP A 8 27.72 -14.28 -9.27
N GLU A 9 26.74 -14.87 -8.58
CA GLU A 9 26.55 -16.31 -8.59
C GLU A 9 25.85 -16.76 -9.88
N THR A 10 26.29 -17.87 -10.46
CA THR A 10 25.74 -18.42 -11.70
C THR A 10 25.11 -19.79 -11.45
N PHE A 11 23.86 -19.94 -11.90
CA PHE A 11 23.12 -21.20 -11.85
C PHE A 11 22.75 -21.66 -13.26
N TYR A 12 22.77 -22.97 -13.48
CA TYR A 12 22.33 -23.59 -14.72
C TYR A 12 21.09 -24.44 -14.43
N ALA A 13 20.02 -24.21 -15.20
CA ALA A 13 18.74 -24.92 -15.04
C ALA A 13 18.20 -25.34 -16.40
N LYS A 14 17.48 -26.46 -16.46
CA LYS A 14 16.73 -26.89 -17.64
C LYS A 14 15.33 -26.23 -17.68
N VAL A 15 14.81 -25.93 -16.51
CA VAL A 15 13.47 -25.33 -16.30
C VAL A 15 13.62 -24.22 -15.28
N VAL A 16 12.87 -23.13 -15.48
CA VAL A 16 12.76 -22.01 -14.53
C VAL A 16 11.29 -21.84 -14.16
N VAL A 17 11.00 -21.73 -12.86
CA VAL A 17 9.65 -21.43 -12.36
C VAL A 17 9.70 -20.12 -11.59
N ILE A 18 8.97 -19.11 -12.10
CA ILE A 18 8.90 -17.78 -11.51
C ILE A 18 7.70 -17.74 -10.55
N THR A 19 7.96 -17.58 -9.26
CA THR A 19 6.95 -17.48 -8.19
C THR A 19 7.17 -16.22 -7.36
N ALA A 20 7.47 -15.10 -8.04
CA ALA A 20 7.91 -13.88 -7.39
C ALA A 20 6.75 -12.98 -6.90
N GLY A 21 5.51 -13.50 -6.84
CA GLY A 21 4.33 -12.73 -6.45
C GLY A 21 4.18 -11.51 -7.36
N GLY A 22 3.92 -10.34 -6.83
CA GLY A 22 3.89 -9.09 -7.60
C GLY A 22 5.26 -8.47 -7.88
N GLY A 23 6.35 -9.24 -7.79
CA GLY A 23 7.68 -8.71 -7.90
C GLY A 23 8.07 -7.83 -6.71
N SER A 24 8.78 -6.72 -6.97
CA SER A 24 9.06 -5.72 -5.96
C SER A 24 7.85 -4.80 -5.77
N PHE A 25 7.12 -4.98 -4.66
CA PHE A 25 6.02 -4.10 -4.30
C PHE A 25 6.55 -2.73 -3.86
N GLN A 26 6.12 -1.69 -4.55
CA GLN A 26 6.34 -0.33 -4.09
C GLN A 26 5.00 0.32 -3.77
N PRO A 27 4.82 0.84 -2.54
CA PRO A 27 3.64 1.62 -2.20
C PRO A 27 3.51 2.83 -3.13
N LYS A 28 2.30 3.07 -3.61
CA LYS A 28 2.02 4.31 -4.35
C LYS A 28 2.05 5.47 -3.38
N ARG A 29 2.95 6.40 -3.60
CA ARG A 29 3.00 7.65 -2.85
C ARG A 29 1.78 8.50 -3.16
N PRO A 30 1.15 9.12 -2.16
CA PRO A 30 0.18 10.17 -2.41
C PRO A 30 0.86 11.36 -3.11
N PRO A 31 0.13 12.12 -3.93
CA PRO A 31 0.67 13.30 -4.61
C PRO A 31 0.77 14.48 -3.63
N VAL A 32 1.57 14.33 -2.61
CA VAL A 32 1.81 15.33 -1.56
C VAL A 32 3.24 15.82 -1.68
N PRO A 33 3.47 17.15 -1.79
CA PRO A 33 4.81 17.70 -1.87
C PRO A 33 5.67 17.30 -0.66
N GLU A 34 6.94 17.03 -0.90
CA GLU A 34 7.96 16.80 0.13
C GLU A 34 7.64 15.67 1.13
N ILE A 35 6.79 14.72 0.76
CA ILE A 35 6.40 13.61 1.65
C ILE A 35 7.62 12.74 2.04
N GLU A 36 8.65 12.72 1.20
CA GLU A 36 9.86 11.91 1.40
C GLU A 36 10.59 12.24 2.72
N GLN A 37 10.56 13.49 3.17
CA GLN A 37 11.21 13.90 4.41
C GLN A 37 10.57 13.26 5.65
N TYR A 38 9.31 12.83 5.56
CA TYR A 38 8.53 12.21 6.63
C TYR A 38 8.52 10.68 6.56
N GLU A 39 8.94 10.08 5.42
CA GLU A 39 8.91 8.62 5.22
C GLU A 39 9.80 7.89 6.24
N ASN A 40 9.28 6.78 6.75
CA ASN A 40 9.88 5.94 7.80
C ASN A 40 10.10 6.64 9.16
N LYS A 41 9.63 7.87 9.33
CA LYS A 41 9.68 8.61 10.59
C LYS A 41 8.27 8.85 11.16
N SER A 42 7.37 9.40 10.34
CA SER A 42 5.98 9.66 10.69
C SER A 42 4.98 9.23 9.59
N VAL A 43 5.46 9.00 8.36
CA VAL A 43 4.70 8.44 7.25
C VAL A 43 5.15 7.00 7.00
N PHE A 44 4.21 6.04 7.07
CA PHE A 44 4.49 4.62 6.94
C PHE A 44 3.53 3.98 5.95
N TYR A 45 4.05 3.20 5.01
CA TYR A 45 3.25 2.47 4.02
C TYR A 45 2.88 1.05 4.45
N ALA A 46 3.36 0.62 5.62
CA ALA A 46 3.03 -0.65 6.23
C ALA A 46 3.16 -0.56 7.75
N VAL A 47 2.30 -1.25 8.47
CA VAL A 47 2.39 -1.39 9.92
C VAL A 47 3.19 -2.65 10.24
N ARG A 48 4.40 -2.48 10.75
CA ARG A 48 5.26 -3.59 11.17
C ARG A 48 5.10 -3.95 12.65
N LYS A 49 4.76 -2.96 13.46
CA LYS A 49 4.52 -3.12 14.91
C LYS A 49 3.37 -2.20 15.30
N ILE A 50 2.28 -2.75 15.77
CA ILE A 50 1.08 -2.01 16.21
C ILE A 50 1.43 -1.04 17.35
N GLU A 51 2.30 -1.44 18.27
CA GLU A 51 2.73 -0.64 19.43
C GLU A 51 3.39 0.70 19.05
N ALA A 52 3.92 0.83 17.84
CA ALA A 52 4.48 2.10 17.36
C ALA A 52 3.43 3.19 17.13
N PHE A 53 2.17 2.82 17.16
CA PHE A 53 1.01 3.72 16.99
C PHE A 53 0.26 3.96 18.30
N ARG A 54 0.72 3.37 19.40
CA ARG A 54 0.10 3.55 20.72
C ARG A 54 0.19 5.01 21.14
N ASP A 55 -0.96 5.54 21.58
CA ASP A 55 -1.13 6.92 22.02
C ASP A 55 -0.74 7.99 20.98
N GLN A 56 -0.74 7.61 19.68
CA GLN A 56 -0.48 8.52 18.58
C GLN A 56 -1.77 9.04 17.95
N ASP A 57 -1.71 10.24 17.36
CA ASP A 57 -2.76 10.76 16.48
C ASP A 57 -2.51 10.20 15.08
N VAL A 58 -3.34 9.24 14.68
CA VAL A 58 -3.15 8.47 13.45
C VAL A 58 -4.15 8.90 12.39
N VAL A 59 -3.64 9.24 11.21
CA VAL A 59 -4.46 9.44 10.01
C VAL A 59 -4.18 8.30 9.04
N ILE A 60 -5.23 7.59 8.62
CA ILE A 60 -5.20 6.57 7.59
C ILE A 60 -5.87 7.13 6.34
N VAL A 61 -5.23 7.02 5.17
CA VAL A 61 -5.80 7.49 3.90
C VAL A 61 -5.97 6.32 2.96
N GLY A 62 -7.20 6.01 2.59
CA GLY A 62 -7.51 4.91 1.69
C GLY A 62 -8.94 4.41 1.82
N GLY A 63 -9.35 3.49 0.96
CA GLY A 63 -10.70 2.92 0.98
C GLY A 63 -10.74 1.47 0.49
N GLY A 64 -9.61 0.79 0.47
CA GLY A 64 -9.47 -0.66 0.23
C GLY A 64 -9.29 -1.44 1.53
N ASP A 65 -9.15 -2.77 1.42
CA ASP A 65 -9.02 -3.68 2.55
C ASP A 65 -7.90 -3.25 3.52
N SER A 66 -6.71 -2.93 3.03
CA SER A 66 -5.60 -2.51 3.90
C SER A 66 -5.93 -1.28 4.75
N ALA A 67 -6.63 -0.28 4.20
CA ALA A 67 -7.00 0.91 4.96
C ALA A 67 -8.01 0.57 6.07
N LEU A 68 -9.00 -0.25 5.76
CA LEU A 68 -10.03 -0.63 6.73
C LEU A 68 -9.50 -1.59 7.78
N ASP A 69 -8.72 -2.59 7.40
CA ASP A 69 -8.14 -3.56 8.34
C ASP A 69 -7.24 -2.86 9.36
N TRP A 70 -6.40 -1.91 8.91
CA TRP A 70 -5.58 -1.14 9.83
C TRP A 70 -6.38 -0.12 10.65
N THR A 71 -7.49 0.41 10.12
CA THR A 71 -8.42 1.23 10.91
C THR A 71 -9.02 0.39 12.06
N LEU A 72 -9.48 -0.82 11.77
CA LEU A 72 -10.03 -1.72 12.79
C LEU A 72 -8.97 -2.16 13.82
N ALA A 73 -7.74 -2.44 13.37
CA ALA A 73 -6.67 -2.92 14.23
C ALA A 73 -6.08 -1.82 15.14
N LEU A 74 -6.09 -0.56 14.71
CA LEU A 74 -5.49 0.55 15.45
C LEU A 74 -6.50 1.33 16.31
N GLU A 75 -7.80 1.05 16.20
CA GLU A 75 -8.85 1.77 16.93
C GLU A 75 -8.62 1.78 18.45
N SER A 76 -8.26 0.65 19.03
CA SER A 76 -8.02 0.52 20.47
C SER A 76 -6.60 0.89 20.91
N VAL A 77 -5.73 1.27 19.97
CA VAL A 77 -4.30 1.54 20.21
C VAL A 77 -3.97 3.01 20.07
N ALA A 78 -4.47 3.67 19.03
CA ALA A 78 -4.24 5.08 18.76
C ALA A 78 -4.95 5.98 19.78
N ARG A 79 -4.40 7.15 20.04
CA ARG A 79 -5.07 8.19 20.86
C ARG A 79 -6.25 8.78 20.10
N THR A 80 -6.04 9.14 18.85
CA THR A 80 -7.09 9.52 17.89
C THR A 80 -6.87 8.78 16.59
N LEU A 81 -7.94 8.37 15.94
CA LEU A 81 -7.87 7.66 14.67
C LEU A 81 -8.83 8.30 13.66
N THR A 82 -8.28 8.78 12.56
CA THR A 82 -9.06 9.35 11.47
C THR A 82 -8.84 8.56 10.18
N LEU A 83 -9.92 8.02 9.62
CA LEU A 83 -9.93 7.45 8.28
C LEU A 83 -10.34 8.51 7.27
N VAL A 84 -9.51 8.74 6.27
CA VAL A 84 -9.76 9.69 5.18
C VAL A 84 -9.99 8.92 3.88
N HIS A 85 -11.08 9.19 3.19
CA HIS A 85 -11.30 8.66 1.86
C HIS A 85 -11.95 9.71 0.95
N ARG A 86 -11.63 9.65 -0.34
CA ARG A 86 -12.10 10.65 -1.34
C ARG A 86 -13.58 10.53 -1.71
N ARG A 87 -14.26 9.45 -1.31
CA ARG A 87 -15.68 9.18 -1.59
C ARG A 87 -16.26 8.23 -0.55
N ASP A 88 -17.56 8.27 -0.34
CA ASP A 88 -18.26 7.33 0.54
C ASP A 88 -18.61 6.01 -0.21
N ALA A 89 -17.57 5.38 -0.76
CA ALA A 89 -17.68 4.09 -1.45
C ALA A 89 -16.34 3.33 -1.31
N PHE A 90 -16.36 2.24 -0.57
CA PHE A 90 -15.18 1.46 -0.22
C PHE A 90 -15.00 0.25 -1.15
N LYS A 91 -13.73 -0.07 -1.46
CA LYS A 91 -13.34 -1.29 -2.18
C LYS A 91 -12.76 -2.32 -1.20
N ALA A 92 -13.45 -2.54 -0.11
CA ALA A 92 -13.06 -3.46 0.96
C ALA A 92 -14.19 -4.45 1.25
N ALA A 93 -13.88 -5.50 2.01
CA ALA A 93 -14.87 -6.50 2.43
C ALA A 93 -16.05 -5.82 3.14
N PRO A 94 -17.31 -6.16 2.79
CA PRO A 94 -18.49 -5.53 3.39
C PRO A 94 -18.52 -5.61 4.92
N ALA A 95 -17.99 -6.69 5.51
CA ALA A 95 -17.92 -6.85 6.96
C ALA A 95 -16.99 -5.79 7.59
N SER A 96 -15.82 -5.53 7.00
CA SER A 96 -14.88 -4.50 7.48
C SER A 96 -15.48 -3.10 7.34
N VAL A 97 -16.20 -2.83 6.24
CA VAL A 97 -16.90 -1.54 6.03
C VAL A 97 -17.97 -1.33 7.09
N ASN A 98 -18.82 -2.34 7.36
CA ASN A 98 -19.86 -2.23 8.37
C ASN A 98 -19.28 -1.99 9.76
N LYS A 99 -18.24 -2.74 10.12
CA LYS A 99 -17.57 -2.58 11.41
C LYS A 99 -16.94 -1.20 11.58
N MET A 100 -16.30 -0.68 10.55
CA MET A 100 -15.75 0.67 10.55
C MET A 100 -16.87 1.72 10.75
N LYS A 101 -18.00 1.58 10.05
CA LYS A 101 -19.16 2.49 10.22
C LYS A 101 -19.74 2.46 11.65
N GLU A 102 -19.78 1.29 12.29
CA GLU A 102 -20.16 1.16 13.69
C GLU A 102 -19.21 1.98 14.59
N LEU A 103 -17.90 1.82 14.42
CA LEU A 103 -16.90 2.57 15.18
C LEU A 103 -16.97 4.07 14.97
N VAL A 104 -17.33 4.51 13.75
CA VAL A 104 -17.59 5.93 13.48
C VAL A 104 -18.83 6.41 14.24
N ALA A 105 -19.91 5.62 14.23
CA ALA A 105 -21.14 5.96 14.97
C ALA A 105 -20.92 5.99 16.49
N GLU A 106 -20.01 5.17 17.02
CA GLU A 106 -19.59 5.15 18.42
C GLU A 106 -18.60 6.29 18.77
N GLY A 107 -18.16 7.07 17.81
CA GLY A 107 -17.17 8.14 18.02
C GLY A 107 -15.74 7.66 18.28
N LYS A 108 -15.44 6.39 18.02
CA LYS A 108 -14.11 5.78 18.20
C LYS A 108 -13.18 5.99 17.01
N VAL A 109 -13.74 6.18 15.83
CA VAL A 109 -13.05 6.50 14.59
C VAL A 109 -13.67 7.74 13.97
N ASN A 110 -12.84 8.71 13.58
CA ASN A 110 -13.30 9.83 12.79
C ASN A 110 -13.27 9.43 11.30
N PHE A 111 -14.36 9.62 10.58
CA PHE A 111 -14.37 9.46 9.14
C PHE A 111 -14.46 10.81 8.44
N GLN A 112 -13.54 11.05 7.51
CA GLN A 112 -13.46 12.32 6.79
C GLN A 112 -13.44 12.08 5.28
N LEU A 113 -14.43 12.66 4.58
CA LEU A 113 -14.40 12.74 3.12
C LEU A 113 -13.43 13.84 2.68
N GLY A 114 -12.51 13.50 1.80
CA GLY A 114 -11.52 14.44 1.28
C GLY A 114 -10.30 13.77 0.66
N GLN A 115 -9.41 14.59 0.17
CA GLN A 115 -8.13 14.16 -0.41
C GLN A 115 -6.99 14.84 0.33
N ILE A 116 -5.93 14.08 0.62
CA ILE A 116 -4.73 14.64 1.21
C ILE A 116 -4.07 15.61 0.23
N ALA A 117 -3.72 16.80 0.70
CA ALA A 117 -3.16 17.88 -0.11
C ALA A 117 -1.75 18.28 0.34
N LYS A 118 -1.51 18.34 1.65
CA LYS A 118 -0.26 18.82 2.23
C LYS A 118 -0.01 18.20 3.60
N LEU A 119 1.25 18.11 3.98
CA LEU A 119 1.69 17.79 5.35
C LEU A 119 2.42 18.98 5.93
N ASP A 120 2.17 19.28 7.19
CA ASP A 120 3.01 20.19 7.97
C ASP A 120 3.74 19.37 9.04
N GLY A 121 4.97 19.80 9.33
CA GLY A 121 5.82 19.13 10.31
C GLY A 121 7.25 19.67 10.28
N GLU A 122 8.08 19.15 11.16
CA GLU A 122 9.47 19.53 11.32
C GLU A 122 10.31 18.30 11.64
N ASP A 123 11.56 18.24 11.18
CA ASP A 123 12.54 17.17 11.43
C ASP A 123 12.04 15.75 11.06
N GLY A 124 11.14 15.69 10.06
CA GLY A 124 10.54 14.44 9.62
C GLY A 124 9.39 13.94 10.48
N GLN A 125 8.92 14.74 11.43
CA GLN A 125 7.72 14.47 12.22
C GLN A 125 6.59 15.35 11.70
N ILE A 126 5.47 14.73 11.29
CA ILE A 126 4.27 15.48 10.95
C ILE A 126 3.59 15.98 12.22
N ASN A 127 2.92 17.11 12.12
CA ASN A 127 2.04 17.64 13.15
C ASN A 127 0.61 17.89 12.62
N HIS A 128 0.45 18.08 11.29
CA HIS A 128 -0.86 18.20 10.66
C HIS A 128 -0.89 17.53 9.28
N VAL A 129 -2.06 16.97 8.97
CA VAL A 129 -2.45 16.52 7.64
C VAL A 129 -3.52 17.48 7.11
N HIS A 130 -3.28 18.08 5.96
CA HIS A 130 -4.24 18.96 5.30
C HIS A 130 -4.98 18.21 4.22
N LEU A 131 -6.28 18.39 4.20
CA LEU A 131 -7.20 17.80 3.23
C LEU A 131 -7.89 18.88 2.42
N THR A 132 -8.12 18.61 1.15
CA THR A 132 -9.12 19.32 0.36
C THR A 132 -10.42 18.53 0.42
N THR A 133 -11.51 19.20 0.80
CA THR A 133 -12.87 18.62 0.90
C THR A 133 -13.85 19.46 0.10
N ASP A 134 -15.05 18.93 -0.11
CA ASP A 134 -16.14 19.69 -0.79
C ASP A 134 -16.58 20.93 0.01
N ALA A 135 -16.33 20.92 1.33
CA ALA A 135 -16.64 22.04 2.21
C ALA A 135 -15.48 23.06 2.37
N GLY A 136 -14.35 22.82 1.68
CA GLY A 136 -13.13 23.62 1.78
C GLY A 136 -11.97 22.85 2.43
N ASP A 137 -10.89 23.54 2.72
CA ASP A 137 -9.70 22.92 3.28
C ASP A 137 -9.88 22.62 4.78
N LEU A 138 -9.41 21.45 5.18
CA LEU A 138 -9.46 20.94 6.55
C LEU A 138 -8.07 20.55 7.02
N SER A 139 -7.69 20.97 8.22
CA SER A 139 -6.44 20.58 8.87
C SER A 139 -6.72 19.63 10.03
N ILE A 140 -6.06 18.47 10.04
CA ILE A 140 -6.21 17.43 11.05
C ILE A 140 -4.90 17.26 11.79
N PRO A 141 -4.85 17.43 13.14
CA PRO A 141 -3.67 17.09 13.94
C PRO A 141 -3.30 15.61 13.75
N ALA A 142 -2.04 15.34 13.48
CA ALA A 142 -1.56 13.97 13.25
C ALA A 142 -0.08 13.84 13.58
N THR A 143 0.28 12.74 14.23
CA THR A 143 1.68 12.36 14.48
C THR A 143 2.11 11.18 13.62
N ARG A 144 1.15 10.45 13.02
CA ARG A 144 1.39 9.31 12.13
C ARG A 144 0.44 9.35 10.94
N LEU A 145 0.96 9.05 9.77
CA LEU A 145 0.19 8.92 8.53
C LEU A 145 0.42 7.55 7.90
N LEU A 146 -0.67 6.88 7.55
CA LEU A 146 -0.69 5.60 6.85
C LEU A 146 -1.42 5.77 5.51
N PRO A 147 -0.72 6.07 4.40
CA PRO A 147 -1.33 6.25 3.09
C PRO A 147 -1.41 4.92 2.35
N PHE A 148 -2.62 4.35 2.22
CA PHE A 148 -2.90 3.12 1.47
C PHE A 148 -3.48 3.43 0.08
N PHE A 149 -2.63 3.90 -0.83
CA PHE A 149 -2.98 4.24 -2.22
C PHE A 149 -2.84 3.06 -3.19
N GLY A 150 -2.60 1.87 -2.67
CA GLY A 150 -2.31 0.65 -3.42
C GLY A 150 -0.81 0.46 -3.67
N LEU A 151 -0.50 -0.62 -4.37
CA LEU A 151 0.87 -1.02 -4.66
C LEU A 151 1.13 -0.90 -6.16
N THR A 152 2.37 -0.62 -6.52
CA THR A 152 2.86 -0.78 -7.89
C THR A 152 3.70 -2.05 -7.92
N MET A 153 3.36 -2.95 -8.82
CA MET A 153 4.14 -4.14 -9.10
C MET A 153 5.32 -3.76 -9.99
N LYS A 154 6.50 -4.30 -9.70
CA LYS A 154 7.68 -4.19 -10.55
C LYS A 154 8.28 -5.56 -10.72
N LEU A 155 8.31 -6.05 -11.96
CA LEU A 155 8.88 -7.35 -12.29
C LEU A 155 10.40 -7.42 -12.04
N GLY A 156 11.06 -6.25 -11.92
CA GLY A 156 12.51 -6.21 -11.77
C GLY A 156 13.22 -6.79 -13.01
N PRO A 157 14.36 -7.46 -12.83
CA PRO A 157 15.15 -8.03 -13.94
C PRO A 157 14.38 -9.02 -14.82
N VAL A 158 13.32 -9.63 -14.30
CA VAL A 158 12.49 -10.58 -15.06
C VAL A 158 11.80 -9.92 -16.25
N ALA A 159 11.53 -8.61 -16.19
CA ALA A 159 10.97 -7.85 -17.30
C ALA A 159 11.88 -7.86 -18.55
N ASP A 160 13.20 -8.03 -18.35
CA ASP A 160 14.20 -8.01 -19.43
C ASP A 160 14.53 -9.40 -19.96
N TRP A 161 13.83 -10.46 -19.51
CA TRP A 161 14.10 -11.84 -19.92
C TRP A 161 13.49 -12.22 -21.28
N GLY A 162 12.85 -11.26 -21.96
CA GLY A 162 12.23 -11.49 -23.28
C GLY A 162 10.91 -12.25 -23.21
N LEU A 163 10.27 -12.28 -22.04
CA LEU A 163 8.95 -12.85 -21.84
C LEU A 163 7.87 -11.91 -22.37
N GLU A 164 6.77 -12.46 -22.86
CA GLU A 164 5.60 -11.65 -23.19
C GLU A 164 4.96 -11.13 -21.90
N LEU A 165 4.73 -9.81 -21.86
CA LEU A 165 4.17 -9.11 -20.70
C LEU A 165 2.83 -8.47 -21.04
N ASN A 166 1.92 -8.46 -20.07
CA ASN A 166 0.71 -7.65 -20.10
C ASN A 166 0.77 -6.70 -18.90
N ASP A 167 1.00 -5.40 -19.16
CA ASP A 167 1.34 -4.40 -18.14
C ASP A 167 2.53 -4.85 -17.25
N ASN A 168 2.26 -5.24 -16.01
CA ASN A 168 3.26 -5.68 -15.05
C ASN A 168 3.12 -7.17 -14.69
N THR A 169 2.46 -7.96 -15.53
CA THR A 169 2.31 -9.42 -15.36
C THR A 169 2.92 -10.18 -16.53
N ILE A 170 3.32 -11.40 -16.28
CA ILE A 170 3.87 -12.31 -17.31
C ILE A 170 2.71 -13.06 -17.96
N VAL A 171 2.59 -12.98 -19.28
CA VAL A 171 1.60 -13.75 -20.03
C VAL A 171 1.98 -15.23 -20.01
N VAL A 172 1.03 -16.09 -19.65
CA VAL A 172 1.19 -17.54 -19.62
C VAL A 172 0.06 -18.24 -20.32
N ASP A 173 0.32 -19.47 -20.79
CA ASP A 173 -0.73 -20.44 -21.09
C ASP A 173 -1.46 -20.81 -19.78
N THR A 174 -2.75 -20.58 -19.72
CA THR A 174 -3.53 -20.73 -18.46
C THR A 174 -3.73 -22.19 -18.03
N GLU A 175 -3.47 -23.18 -18.90
CA GLU A 175 -3.55 -24.61 -18.57
C GLU A 175 -2.22 -25.13 -18.04
N LYS A 176 -1.10 -24.62 -18.58
CA LYS A 176 0.26 -25.12 -18.30
C LYS A 176 1.10 -24.17 -17.47
N PHE A 177 0.69 -22.90 -17.38
CA PHE A 177 1.45 -21.81 -16.77
C PHE A 177 2.83 -21.58 -17.42
N GLU A 178 3.03 -22.05 -18.66
CA GLU A 178 4.23 -21.80 -19.44
C GLU A 178 4.17 -20.41 -20.07
N THR A 179 5.30 -19.71 -20.03
CA THR A 179 5.44 -18.37 -20.62
C THR A 179 5.65 -18.45 -22.14
N SER A 180 5.82 -17.32 -22.80
CA SER A 180 6.21 -17.26 -24.22
C SER A 180 7.56 -17.92 -24.54
N VAL A 181 8.38 -18.17 -23.51
CA VAL A 181 9.68 -18.87 -23.64
C VAL A 181 9.56 -20.29 -23.11
N PRO A 182 9.68 -21.32 -23.97
CA PRO A 182 9.56 -22.73 -23.57
C PRO A 182 10.52 -23.10 -22.44
N GLY A 183 10.00 -23.79 -21.41
CA GLY A 183 10.75 -24.17 -20.23
C GLY A 183 10.84 -23.10 -19.15
N ILE A 184 10.22 -21.92 -19.35
CA ILE A 184 10.02 -20.93 -18.29
C ILE A 184 8.53 -20.87 -17.95
N PHE A 185 8.21 -21.03 -16.68
CA PHE A 185 6.85 -21.00 -16.13
C PHE A 185 6.69 -19.84 -15.16
N ALA A 186 5.48 -19.27 -15.05
CA ALA A 186 5.17 -18.23 -14.07
C ALA A 186 3.86 -18.58 -13.35
N ILE A 187 3.86 -18.49 -12.01
CA ILE A 187 2.76 -18.93 -11.15
C ILE A 187 2.51 -17.91 -10.04
N GLY A 188 1.23 -17.62 -9.76
CA GLY A 188 0.77 -16.71 -8.72
C GLY A 188 0.56 -15.29 -9.26
N ASP A 189 0.64 -14.28 -8.40
CA ASP A 189 0.33 -12.88 -8.76
C ASP A 189 1.22 -12.29 -9.85
N ILE A 190 2.27 -12.99 -10.25
CA ILE A 190 3.22 -12.59 -11.30
C ILE A 190 2.66 -12.77 -12.72
N ASN A 191 1.61 -13.59 -12.87
CA ASN A 191 0.97 -13.91 -14.14
C ASN A 191 -0.51 -13.54 -14.21
#